data_69da15ba9cf2f82634b37c5f85c397ff
#
_entry.id   69da15ba9cf2f82634b37c5f85c397ff
#
_cell.length_a   1.000
_cell.length_b   1.000
_cell.length_c   1.000
_cell.angle_alpha   90.00
_cell.angle_beta   90.00
_cell.angle_gamma   90.00
#
_symmetry.space_group_name_H-M   'P 1'
#
loop_
_entity.id
_entity.type
_entity.pdbx_description
1 polymer ?
#
loop_
_entity_poly.entity_id
_entity_poly.type
_entity_poly.pdbx_seq_one_letter_code
_entity_poly.pdbx_strand_id
1 'polypeptide(L)'
;FVLHVPSNLNLAGVAPLLCAGITTYSPIRHWGVTNGKKVGVVGLGGLGHMAVKFAHALGAYVVVFTTSLNKKEDAIRLGADEIITSSSADQMRKHDRSFDFILDTVSAEHDINSYIQLLRRDSNLTLVGAPDKPHAVSGFGLLSQRRSISGSTIGGLAETQEMLDFCAKRNITADVEVIPIQKVNEAYERMLKSDVRYRFSIDM
;
A
#
# COMPACT_ATOMS: atom_id res chain seq x y z
N PHE A 1 -16.08 6.41 -18.98
CA PHE A 1 -15.06 6.49 -17.93
C PHE A 1 -14.98 7.93 -17.39
N VAL A 2 -16.05 8.38 -16.72
CA VAL A 2 -16.10 9.70 -16.09
C VAL A 2 -16.39 9.52 -14.61
N LEU A 3 -15.63 10.22 -13.76
CA LEU A 3 -15.77 10.23 -12.31
C LEU A 3 -15.97 11.66 -11.83
N HIS A 4 -16.72 11.82 -10.76
CA HIS A 4 -16.86 13.08 -10.07
C HIS A 4 -15.74 13.25 -9.04
N VAL A 5 -14.94 14.32 -9.17
CA VAL A 5 -13.92 14.66 -8.17
C VAL A 5 -14.55 15.64 -7.16
N PRO A 6 -14.64 15.29 -5.87
CA PRO A 6 -15.14 16.20 -4.85
C PRO A 6 -14.32 17.49 -4.76
N SER A 7 -15.01 18.63 -4.69
CA SER A 7 -14.41 19.96 -4.80
C SER A 7 -13.47 20.34 -3.64
N ASN A 8 -13.55 19.64 -2.51
CA ASN A 8 -12.66 19.86 -1.36
C ASN A 8 -11.30 19.15 -1.47
N LEU A 9 -11.09 18.34 -2.51
CA LEU A 9 -9.81 17.65 -2.71
C LEU A 9 -8.88 18.48 -3.62
N ASN A 10 -7.60 18.53 -3.25
CA ASN A 10 -6.56 19.13 -4.09
C ASN A 10 -6.32 18.25 -5.33
N LEU A 11 -6.52 18.82 -6.54
CA LEU A 11 -6.44 18.09 -7.80
C LEU A 11 -5.08 17.42 -8.04
N ALA A 12 -3.98 18.07 -7.67
CA ALA A 12 -2.65 17.48 -7.81
C ALA A 12 -2.51 16.18 -6.99
N GLY A 13 -3.05 16.16 -5.77
CA GLY A 13 -3.07 14.99 -4.90
C GLY A 13 -4.13 13.95 -5.29
N VAL A 14 -5.16 14.35 -6.06
CA VAL A 14 -6.22 13.44 -6.58
C VAL A 14 -5.71 12.62 -7.76
N ALA A 15 -4.91 13.19 -8.65
CA ALA A 15 -4.47 12.48 -9.85
C ALA A 15 -3.91 11.07 -9.56
N PRO A 16 -3.03 10.84 -8.57
CA PRO A 16 -2.56 9.50 -8.23
C PRO A 16 -3.61 8.60 -7.57
N LEU A 17 -4.72 9.14 -7.03
CA LEU A 17 -5.79 8.32 -6.44
C LEU A 17 -6.45 7.42 -7.50
N LEU A 18 -6.50 7.87 -8.75
CA LEU A 18 -7.09 7.12 -9.87
C LEU A 18 -6.24 5.91 -10.30
N CYS A 19 -5.05 5.74 -9.72
CA CYS A 19 -4.19 4.57 -9.91
C CYS A 19 -3.76 4.00 -8.54
N ALA A 20 -2.82 4.66 -7.85
CA ALA A 20 -2.31 4.17 -6.57
C ALA A 20 -3.38 4.12 -5.47
N GLY A 21 -4.31 5.06 -5.48
CA GLY A 21 -5.45 5.09 -4.56
C GLY A 21 -6.32 3.85 -4.73
N ILE A 22 -6.96 3.71 -5.88
CA ILE A 22 -7.89 2.60 -6.12
C ILE A 22 -7.22 1.23 -6.03
N THR A 23 -5.98 1.09 -6.50
CA THR A 23 -5.22 -0.17 -6.43
C THR A 23 -5.03 -0.67 -5.00
N THR A 24 -4.89 0.25 -4.05
CA THR A 24 -4.73 -0.11 -2.63
C THR A 24 -6.04 -0.11 -1.85
N TYR A 25 -6.98 0.75 -2.22
CA TYR A 25 -8.31 0.83 -1.59
C TYR A 25 -9.13 -0.44 -1.84
N SER A 26 -9.19 -0.89 -3.09
CA SER A 26 -10.00 -2.04 -3.51
C SER A 26 -9.71 -3.30 -2.68
N PRO A 27 -8.48 -3.84 -2.59
CA PRO A 27 -8.22 -5.03 -1.78
C PRO A 27 -8.41 -4.79 -0.28
N ILE A 28 -8.11 -3.61 0.24
CA ILE A 28 -8.35 -3.24 1.64
C ILE A 28 -9.85 -3.35 1.97
N ARG A 29 -10.72 -2.87 1.09
CA ARG A 29 -12.17 -2.98 1.25
C ARG A 29 -12.68 -4.41 1.04
N HIS A 30 -12.19 -5.08 -0.01
CA HIS A 30 -12.58 -6.47 -0.34
C HIS A 30 -12.31 -7.43 0.82
N TRP A 31 -11.15 -7.32 1.46
CA TRP A 31 -10.76 -8.17 2.59
C TRP A 31 -11.25 -7.68 3.95
N GLY A 32 -12.18 -6.72 3.95
CA GLY A 32 -12.89 -6.29 5.14
C GLY A 32 -12.00 -5.66 6.22
N VAL A 33 -11.01 -4.87 5.80
CA VAL A 33 -10.20 -4.10 6.75
C VAL A 33 -11.08 -3.04 7.42
N THR A 34 -11.12 -3.10 8.74
CA THR A 34 -11.92 -2.21 9.60
C THR A 34 -11.19 -1.91 10.90
N ASN A 35 -11.82 -1.14 11.77
CA ASN A 35 -11.31 -0.86 13.12
C ASN A 35 -10.92 -2.15 13.87
N GLY A 36 -9.79 -2.12 14.53
CA GLY A 36 -9.25 -3.22 15.33
C GLY A 36 -8.55 -4.34 14.54
N LYS A 37 -8.52 -4.27 13.21
CA LYS A 37 -7.74 -5.20 12.37
C LYS A 37 -6.27 -4.81 12.38
N LYS A 38 -5.37 -5.80 12.39
CA LYS A 38 -3.93 -5.59 12.20
C LYS A 38 -3.56 -5.80 10.75
N VAL A 39 -3.05 -4.76 10.12
CA VAL A 39 -2.75 -4.72 8.69
C VAL A 39 -1.26 -4.51 8.47
N GLY A 40 -0.67 -5.35 7.63
CA GLY A 40 0.70 -5.18 7.15
C GLY A 40 0.73 -4.52 5.78
N VAL A 41 1.60 -3.53 5.60
CA VAL A 41 1.91 -2.94 4.30
C VAL A 41 3.37 -3.20 3.96
N VAL A 42 3.62 -3.98 2.93
CA VAL A 42 4.96 -4.29 2.47
C VAL A 42 5.41 -3.26 1.45
N GLY A 43 6.45 -2.51 1.80
CA GLY A 43 6.97 -1.39 1.00
C GLY A 43 6.29 -0.05 1.32
N LEU A 44 7.09 1.01 1.29
CA LEU A 44 6.62 2.38 1.46
C LEU A 44 7.07 3.22 0.25
N GLY A 45 6.33 3.08 -0.82
CA GLY A 45 6.48 3.81 -2.07
C GLY A 45 5.15 4.41 -2.52
N GLY A 46 5.01 4.60 -3.84
CA GLY A 46 3.82 5.23 -4.43
C GLY A 46 2.50 4.49 -4.18
N LEU A 47 2.50 3.16 -4.02
CA LEU A 47 1.34 2.38 -3.59
C LEU A 47 1.26 2.32 -2.06
N GLY A 48 2.37 1.96 -1.41
CA GLY A 48 2.39 1.73 0.04
C GLY A 48 1.96 2.94 0.86
N HIS A 49 2.32 4.18 0.47
CA HIS A 49 1.87 5.36 1.22
C HIS A 49 0.34 5.53 1.20
N MET A 50 -0.32 5.20 0.07
CA MET A 50 -1.78 5.22 0.00
C MET A 50 -2.41 4.09 0.82
N ALA A 51 -1.81 2.88 0.79
CA ALA A 51 -2.25 1.75 1.61
C ALA A 51 -2.24 2.08 3.10
N VAL A 52 -1.16 2.72 3.59
CA VAL A 52 -1.05 3.18 4.98
C VAL A 52 -2.16 4.17 5.31
N LYS A 53 -2.34 5.22 4.49
CA LYS A 53 -3.40 6.22 4.71
C LYS A 53 -4.80 5.59 4.77
N PHE A 54 -5.13 4.67 3.86
CA PHE A 54 -6.44 4.03 3.85
C PHE A 54 -6.66 3.10 5.03
N ALA A 55 -5.69 2.22 5.34
CA ALA A 55 -5.81 1.31 6.46
C ALA A 55 -5.95 2.07 7.80
N HIS A 56 -5.15 3.13 8.00
CA HIS A 56 -5.26 4.02 9.14
C HIS A 56 -6.63 4.71 9.22
N ALA A 57 -7.10 5.28 8.11
CA ALA A 57 -8.40 5.97 8.06
C ALA A 57 -9.60 5.03 8.33
N LEU A 58 -9.44 3.73 8.11
CA LEU A 58 -10.41 2.69 8.45
C LEU A 58 -10.29 2.20 9.90
N GLY A 59 -9.32 2.70 10.68
CA GLY A 59 -9.12 2.39 12.09
C GLY A 59 -8.32 1.11 12.34
N ALA A 60 -7.61 0.60 11.34
CA ALA A 60 -6.72 -0.54 11.52
C ALA A 60 -5.44 -0.17 12.27
N TYR A 61 -4.84 -1.14 12.96
CA TYR A 61 -3.46 -1.05 13.43
C TYR A 61 -2.51 -1.36 12.28
N VAL A 62 -1.75 -0.37 11.84
CA VAL A 62 -0.97 -0.43 10.59
C VAL A 62 0.51 -0.64 10.88
N VAL A 63 1.06 -1.72 10.33
CA VAL A 63 2.49 -2.05 10.40
C VAL A 63 3.11 -1.96 9.01
N VAL A 64 4.14 -1.14 8.86
CA VAL A 64 4.89 -1.00 7.59
C VAL A 64 6.14 -1.86 7.63
N PHE A 65 6.32 -2.69 6.61
CA PHE A 65 7.55 -3.43 6.38
C PHE A 65 8.43 -2.67 5.36
N THR A 66 9.64 -2.36 5.74
CA THR A 66 10.59 -1.63 4.90
C THR A 66 11.99 -2.22 4.99
N THR A 67 12.80 -2.06 3.98
CA THR A 67 14.22 -2.42 4.00
C THR A 67 15.10 -1.33 4.63
N SER A 68 14.55 -0.13 4.85
CA SER A 68 15.32 1.03 5.33
C SER A 68 14.54 1.84 6.35
N LEU A 69 15.18 2.14 7.49
CA LEU A 69 14.59 2.91 8.58
C LEU A 69 14.55 4.43 8.31
N ASN A 70 15.17 4.92 7.25
CA ASN A 70 15.13 6.36 6.89
C ASN A 70 13.73 6.86 6.51
N LYS A 71 12.77 5.93 6.31
CA LYS A 71 11.35 6.25 6.04
C LYS A 71 10.46 6.18 7.28
N LYS A 72 11.05 6.02 8.47
CA LYS A 72 10.28 5.81 9.72
C LYS A 72 9.38 7.00 10.04
N GLU A 73 9.93 8.20 10.02
CA GLU A 73 9.16 9.42 10.31
C GLU A 73 8.01 9.62 9.32
N ASP A 74 8.27 9.39 8.05
CA ASP A 74 7.25 9.43 7.01
C ASP A 74 6.14 8.39 7.24
N ALA A 75 6.48 7.15 7.56
CA ALA A 75 5.50 6.11 7.82
C ALA A 75 4.56 6.49 8.97
N ILE A 76 5.10 7.01 10.08
CA ILE A 76 4.31 7.48 11.22
C ILE A 76 3.43 8.67 10.80
N ARG A 77 3.96 9.64 10.08
CA ARG A 77 3.20 10.78 9.56
C ARG A 77 2.03 10.36 8.67
N LEU A 78 2.19 9.29 7.91
CA LEU A 78 1.16 8.74 7.03
C LEU A 78 0.09 7.93 7.79
N GLY A 79 0.32 7.60 9.07
CA GLY A 79 -0.60 6.88 9.93
C GLY A 79 -0.20 5.43 10.25
N ALA A 80 1.07 5.04 10.07
CA ALA A 80 1.56 3.76 10.56
C ALA A 80 1.75 3.79 12.08
N ASP A 81 1.32 2.73 12.75
CA ASP A 81 1.52 2.54 14.20
C ASP A 81 2.89 1.92 14.49
N GLU A 82 3.41 1.12 13.57
CA GLU A 82 4.67 0.42 13.74
C GLU A 82 5.43 0.26 12.42
N ILE A 83 6.75 0.24 12.50
CA ILE A 83 7.64 0.00 11.37
C ILE A 83 8.58 -1.15 11.69
N ILE A 84 8.69 -2.11 10.78
CA ILE A 84 9.54 -3.29 10.88
C ILE A 84 10.55 -3.29 9.75
N THR A 85 11.81 -3.51 10.09
CA THR A 85 12.83 -3.77 9.07
C THR A 85 12.71 -5.21 8.60
N SER A 86 12.32 -5.40 7.34
CA SER A 86 12.07 -6.73 6.76
C SER A 86 13.30 -7.66 6.75
N SER A 87 14.50 -7.10 6.79
CA SER A 87 15.76 -7.87 6.93
C SER A 87 16.03 -8.36 8.36
N SER A 88 15.29 -7.91 9.37
CA SER A 88 15.44 -8.33 10.76
C SER A 88 14.52 -9.51 11.09
N ALA A 89 15.06 -10.72 11.05
CA ALA A 89 14.30 -11.92 11.39
C ALA A 89 13.70 -11.87 12.80
N ASP A 90 14.38 -11.22 13.76
CA ASP A 90 13.88 -11.08 15.13
C ASP A 90 12.67 -10.14 15.22
N GLN A 91 12.68 -9.03 14.47
CA GLN A 91 11.51 -8.15 14.41
C GLN A 91 10.33 -8.87 13.73
N MET A 92 10.57 -9.56 12.61
CA MET A 92 9.54 -10.32 11.90
C MET A 92 8.91 -11.39 12.81
N ARG A 93 9.71 -12.22 13.50
CA ARG A 93 9.22 -13.30 14.38
C ARG A 93 8.32 -12.81 15.52
N LYS A 94 8.51 -11.59 16.03
CA LYS A 94 7.61 -11.01 17.05
C LYS A 94 6.18 -10.87 16.59
N HIS A 95 5.96 -10.89 15.30
CA HIS A 95 4.65 -10.71 14.67
C HIS A 95 4.10 -11.98 14.02
N ASP A 96 4.71 -13.15 14.27
CA ASP A 96 4.20 -14.41 13.76
C ASP A 96 2.71 -14.58 14.08
N ARG A 97 1.92 -14.98 13.07
CA ARG A 97 0.49 -15.29 13.18
C ARG A 97 -0.36 -14.17 13.80
N SER A 98 -0.04 -12.91 13.51
CA SER A 98 -0.72 -11.78 14.14
C SER A 98 -1.51 -10.88 13.17
N PHE A 99 -1.25 -10.96 11.86
CA PHE A 99 -1.89 -10.08 10.89
C PHE A 99 -3.21 -10.66 10.36
N ASP A 100 -4.22 -9.79 10.27
CA ASP A 100 -5.50 -10.06 9.62
C ASP A 100 -5.41 -9.95 8.10
N PHE A 101 -4.56 -9.05 7.63
CA PHE A 101 -4.39 -8.76 6.22
C PHE A 101 -2.99 -8.20 5.97
N ILE A 102 -2.38 -8.59 4.87
CA ILE A 102 -1.11 -8.00 4.40
C ILE A 102 -1.27 -7.58 2.95
N LEU A 103 -0.94 -6.33 2.64
CA LEU A 103 -0.90 -5.80 1.29
C LEU A 103 0.55 -5.66 0.83
N ASP A 104 0.92 -6.42 -0.19
CA ASP A 104 2.26 -6.37 -0.76
C ASP A 104 2.29 -5.43 -1.97
N THR A 105 3.02 -4.33 -1.82
CA THR A 105 3.14 -3.27 -2.82
C THR A 105 4.49 -3.25 -3.54
N VAL A 106 5.33 -4.26 -3.29
CA VAL A 106 6.70 -4.33 -3.80
C VAL A 106 6.77 -5.03 -5.15
N SER A 107 7.36 -4.38 -6.14
CA SER A 107 7.61 -4.97 -7.47
C SER A 107 9.02 -5.56 -7.62
N ALA A 108 9.90 -5.38 -6.64
CA ALA A 108 11.22 -6.05 -6.65
C ALA A 108 11.11 -7.50 -6.16
N GLU A 109 12.06 -8.34 -6.56
CA GLU A 109 12.15 -9.73 -6.09
C GLU A 109 12.35 -9.77 -4.57
N HIS A 110 11.52 -10.52 -3.86
CA HIS A 110 11.60 -10.72 -2.42
C HIS A 110 10.88 -12.02 -2.00
N ASP A 111 11.17 -12.51 -0.79
CA ASP A 111 10.53 -13.73 -0.26
C ASP A 111 9.18 -13.41 0.41
N ILE A 112 8.09 -13.72 -0.29
CA ILE A 112 6.74 -13.54 0.25
C ILE A 112 6.38 -14.54 1.36
N ASN A 113 7.10 -15.67 1.47
CA ASN A 113 6.81 -16.67 2.49
C ASN A 113 7.08 -16.14 3.90
N SER A 114 8.03 -15.23 4.05
CA SER A 114 8.30 -14.56 5.30
C SER A 114 7.10 -13.74 5.81
N TYR A 115 6.33 -13.14 4.89
CA TYR A 115 5.10 -12.40 5.22
C TYR A 115 3.89 -13.32 5.39
N ILE A 116 3.81 -14.43 4.63
CA ILE A 116 2.75 -15.44 4.80
C ILE A 116 2.77 -16.01 6.22
N GLN A 117 3.94 -16.22 6.81
CA GLN A 117 4.07 -16.71 8.18
C GLN A 117 3.50 -15.74 9.22
N LEU A 118 3.50 -14.45 8.95
CA LEU A 118 2.94 -13.43 9.84
C LEU A 118 1.42 -13.41 9.86
N LEU A 119 0.77 -13.95 8.83
CA LEU A 119 -0.68 -14.05 8.77
C LEU A 119 -1.21 -15.01 9.84
N ARG A 120 -2.26 -14.61 10.52
CA ARG A 120 -3.01 -15.52 11.38
C ARG A 120 -3.89 -16.47 10.57
N ARG A 121 -4.65 -17.29 11.25
CA ARG A 121 -5.58 -18.23 10.61
C ARG A 121 -6.64 -17.46 9.81
N ASP A 122 -7.02 -18.01 8.64
CA ASP A 122 -8.06 -17.47 7.74
C ASP A 122 -7.77 -16.07 7.19
N SER A 123 -6.51 -15.66 7.17
CA SER A 123 -6.07 -14.34 6.73
C SER A 123 -5.47 -14.38 5.33
N ASN A 124 -5.36 -13.21 4.70
CA ASN A 124 -4.94 -13.07 3.32
C ASN A 124 -3.71 -12.17 3.16
N LEU A 125 -2.85 -12.52 2.20
CA LEU A 125 -1.85 -11.65 1.61
C LEU A 125 -2.27 -11.32 0.19
N THR A 126 -2.47 -10.04 -0.10
CA THR A 126 -2.80 -9.57 -1.46
C THR A 126 -1.61 -8.90 -2.12
N LEU A 127 -1.31 -9.32 -3.34
CA LEU A 127 -0.29 -8.76 -4.20
C LEU A 127 -0.88 -7.64 -5.07
N VAL A 128 -0.28 -6.46 -5.03
CA VAL A 128 -0.53 -5.35 -5.95
C VAL A 128 0.75 -4.83 -6.61
N GLY A 129 1.91 -5.27 -6.13
CA GLY A 129 3.19 -5.17 -6.83
C GLY A 129 3.33 -6.29 -7.87
N ALA A 130 3.99 -6.01 -8.99
CA ALA A 130 4.21 -6.95 -10.07
C ALA A 130 5.71 -7.14 -10.30
N PRO A 131 6.36 -8.13 -9.66
CA PRO A 131 7.76 -8.42 -9.92
C PRO A 131 7.95 -9.11 -11.28
N ASP A 132 9.12 -8.94 -11.89
CA ASP A 132 9.46 -9.55 -13.16
C ASP A 132 9.53 -11.09 -13.08
N LYS A 133 9.86 -11.64 -11.91
CA LYS A 133 9.95 -13.07 -11.67
C LYS A 133 8.77 -13.57 -10.83
N PRO A 134 8.24 -14.77 -11.12
CA PRO A 134 7.20 -15.39 -10.31
C PRO A 134 7.64 -15.59 -8.85
N HIS A 135 6.75 -15.35 -7.91
CA HIS A 135 6.97 -15.72 -6.51
C HIS A 135 6.94 -17.23 -6.29
N ALA A 136 7.92 -17.76 -5.57
CA ALA A 136 7.86 -19.14 -5.06
C ALA A 136 7.01 -19.17 -3.77
N VAL A 137 5.91 -19.91 -3.79
CA VAL A 137 4.96 -20.00 -2.67
C VAL A 137 5.07 -21.35 -1.99
N SER A 138 5.31 -21.37 -0.66
CA SER A 138 5.27 -22.58 0.15
C SER A 138 3.82 -23.02 0.40
N GLY A 139 3.40 -24.14 -0.22
CA GLY A 139 2.06 -24.70 0.02
C GLY A 139 1.80 -25.00 1.49
N PHE A 140 2.81 -25.52 2.24
CA PHE A 140 2.65 -25.81 3.65
C PHE A 140 2.43 -24.53 4.50
N GLY A 141 3.04 -23.41 4.11
CA GLY A 141 2.81 -22.12 4.74
C GLY A 141 1.33 -21.67 4.69
N LEU A 142 0.63 -22.01 3.61
CA LEU A 142 -0.81 -21.74 3.44
C LEU A 142 -1.66 -22.76 4.22
N LEU A 143 -1.40 -24.06 4.01
CA LEU A 143 -2.17 -25.16 4.59
C LEU A 143 -2.23 -25.09 6.12
N SER A 144 -1.10 -24.80 6.77
CA SER A 144 -0.94 -24.88 8.24
C SER A 144 -1.89 -23.96 9.02
N GLN A 145 -2.40 -22.88 8.41
CA GLN A 145 -3.30 -21.90 9.05
C GLN A 145 -4.48 -21.50 8.14
N ARG A 146 -4.77 -22.27 7.08
CA ARG A 146 -5.82 -21.95 6.10
C ARG A 146 -5.67 -20.50 5.58
N ARG A 147 -4.45 -20.12 5.25
CA ARG A 147 -4.12 -18.81 4.70
C ARG A 147 -4.35 -18.76 3.20
N SER A 148 -4.54 -17.58 2.66
CA SER A 148 -4.70 -17.37 1.23
C SER A 148 -3.77 -16.29 0.69
N ILE A 149 -3.46 -16.41 -0.60
CA ILE A 149 -2.80 -15.38 -1.39
C ILE A 149 -3.76 -14.98 -2.50
N SER A 150 -3.85 -13.70 -2.78
CA SER A 150 -4.64 -13.16 -3.88
C SER A 150 -3.87 -12.07 -4.62
N GLY A 151 -4.33 -11.71 -5.80
CA GLY A 151 -3.90 -10.54 -6.55
C GLY A 151 -5.04 -9.54 -6.67
N SER A 152 -4.69 -8.27 -6.79
CA SER A 152 -5.64 -7.20 -7.10
C SER A 152 -4.97 -6.19 -8.02
N THR A 153 -5.72 -5.68 -9.00
CA THR A 153 -5.21 -4.65 -9.90
C THR A 153 -6.29 -3.61 -10.15
N ILE A 154 -5.95 -2.34 -9.86
CA ILE A 154 -6.88 -1.19 -9.95
C ILE A 154 -8.25 -1.51 -9.31
N GLY A 155 -9.35 -0.98 -9.84
CA GLY A 155 -10.73 -1.25 -9.41
C GLY A 155 -11.72 -0.75 -10.45
N GLY A 156 -13.00 -1.10 -10.28
CA GLY A 156 -14.09 -0.67 -11.13
C GLY A 156 -14.45 0.81 -10.93
N LEU A 157 -15.24 1.38 -11.86
CA LEU A 157 -15.65 2.79 -11.80
C LEU A 157 -16.45 3.11 -10.53
N ALA A 158 -17.39 2.24 -10.16
CA ALA A 158 -18.21 2.45 -8.96
C ALA A 158 -17.35 2.46 -7.68
N GLU A 159 -16.41 1.54 -7.57
CA GLU A 159 -15.49 1.45 -6.45
C GLU A 159 -14.49 2.62 -6.41
N THR A 160 -14.06 3.09 -7.60
CA THR A 160 -13.21 4.28 -7.69
C THR A 160 -13.96 5.54 -7.25
N GLN A 161 -15.25 5.67 -7.59
CA GLN A 161 -16.06 6.78 -7.09
C GLN A 161 -16.26 6.68 -5.58
N GLU A 162 -16.56 5.48 -5.05
CA GLU A 162 -16.63 5.26 -3.58
C GLU A 162 -15.33 5.68 -2.89
N MET A 163 -14.19 5.33 -3.45
CA MET A 163 -12.86 5.72 -2.92
C MET A 163 -12.68 7.24 -2.93
N LEU A 164 -13.05 7.94 -4.02
CA LEU A 164 -12.97 9.41 -4.08
C LEU A 164 -13.87 10.07 -3.03
N ASP A 165 -15.08 9.57 -2.85
CA ASP A 165 -16.03 10.05 -1.84
C ASP A 165 -15.51 9.79 -0.41
N PHE A 166 -14.88 8.63 -0.18
CA PHE A 166 -14.21 8.30 1.08
C PHE A 166 -13.04 9.26 1.34
N CYS A 167 -12.23 9.52 0.33
CA CYS A 167 -11.11 10.48 0.39
C CYS A 167 -11.59 11.88 0.75
N ALA A 168 -12.69 12.33 0.15
CA ALA A 168 -13.29 13.64 0.45
C ALA A 168 -13.75 13.75 1.91
N LYS A 169 -14.43 12.71 2.42
CA LYS A 169 -14.92 12.65 3.82
C LYS A 169 -13.80 12.63 4.84
N ARG A 170 -12.63 12.11 4.48
CA ARG A 170 -11.47 11.95 5.38
C ARG A 170 -10.32 12.91 5.08
N ASN A 171 -10.49 13.78 4.07
CA ASN A 171 -9.45 14.69 3.57
C ASN A 171 -8.14 13.97 3.22
N ILE A 172 -8.25 12.86 2.48
CA ILE A 172 -7.11 12.03 2.05
C ILE A 172 -6.78 12.35 0.60
N THR A 173 -5.51 12.67 0.33
CA THR A 173 -4.93 12.76 -1.01
C THR A 173 -3.58 12.07 -1.04
N ALA A 174 -3.03 11.81 -2.22
CA ALA A 174 -1.66 11.35 -2.34
C ALA A 174 -0.68 12.46 -1.96
N ASP A 175 0.46 12.08 -1.39
CA ASP A 175 1.59 12.97 -1.23
C ASP A 175 2.31 13.09 -2.57
N VAL A 176 2.41 14.31 -3.09
CA VAL A 176 2.92 14.58 -4.42
C VAL A 176 3.93 15.72 -4.44
N GLU A 177 4.88 15.63 -5.35
CA GLU A 177 5.70 16.74 -5.81
C GLU A 177 5.12 17.22 -7.14
N VAL A 178 4.70 18.48 -7.22
CA VAL A 178 4.15 19.06 -8.44
C VAL A 178 5.32 19.57 -9.29
N ILE A 179 5.34 19.16 -10.55
CA ILE A 179 6.36 19.55 -11.52
C ILE A 179 5.73 20.05 -12.82
N PRO A 180 6.37 20.99 -13.54
CA PRO A 180 5.96 21.33 -14.90
C PRO A 180 6.35 20.18 -15.85
N ILE A 181 5.60 20.05 -16.96
CA ILE A 181 5.83 18.97 -17.94
C ILE A 181 7.26 18.93 -18.49
N GLN A 182 7.95 20.10 -18.57
CA GLN A 182 9.34 20.18 -19.04
C GLN A 182 10.34 19.42 -18.16
N LYS A 183 9.96 19.09 -16.89
CA LYS A 183 10.80 18.36 -15.96
C LYS A 183 10.51 16.86 -15.92
N VAL A 184 9.71 16.32 -16.83
CA VAL A 184 9.31 14.91 -16.84
C VAL A 184 10.52 13.95 -16.86
N ASN A 185 11.56 14.25 -17.66
CA ASN A 185 12.76 13.39 -17.74
C ASN A 185 13.55 13.41 -16.41
N GLU A 186 13.69 14.56 -15.78
CA GLU A 186 14.32 14.69 -14.45
C GLU A 186 13.54 13.88 -13.40
N ALA A 187 12.20 13.93 -13.45
CA ALA A 187 11.35 13.16 -12.55
C ALA A 187 11.54 11.65 -12.74
N TYR A 188 11.66 11.15 -13.97
CA TYR A 188 11.97 9.74 -14.26
C TYR A 188 13.31 9.32 -13.66
N GLU A 189 14.36 10.12 -13.82
CA GLU A 189 15.67 9.83 -13.23
C GLU A 189 15.61 9.77 -11.69
N ARG A 190 14.87 10.68 -11.07
CA ARG A 190 14.64 10.69 -9.61
C ARG A 190 13.84 9.47 -9.16
N MET A 191 12.82 9.06 -9.90
CA MET A 191 12.04 7.84 -9.59
C MET A 191 12.93 6.59 -9.61
N LEU A 192 13.83 6.46 -10.59
CA LEU A 192 14.78 5.33 -10.65
C LEU A 192 15.72 5.27 -9.43
N LYS A 193 16.01 6.42 -8.82
CA LYS A 193 16.80 6.54 -7.59
C LYS A 193 15.98 6.47 -6.31
N SER A 194 14.65 6.23 -6.40
CA SER A 194 13.70 6.28 -5.28
C SER A 194 13.69 7.64 -4.55
N ASP A 195 14.04 8.71 -5.27
CA ASP A 195 14.10 10.09 -4.78
C ASP A 195 12.79 10.82 -5.12
N VAL A 196 11.70 10.41 -4.48
CA VAL A 196 10.38 11.07 -4.57
C VAL A 196 9.51 10.71 -3.34
N ARG A 197 8.70 11.64 -2.88
CA ARG A 197 7.77 11.49 -1.73
C ARG A 197 6.33 11.93 -2.11
N TYR A 198 5.51 11.04 -2.71
CA TYR A 198 5.73 9.66 -3.18
C TYR A 198 5.40 9.51 -4.65
N ARG A 199 4.83 10.54 -5.25
CA ARG A 199 4.45 10.63 -6.66
C ARG A 199 4.78 12.00 -7.21
N PHE A 200 5.05 12.06 -8.49
CA PHE A 200 5.03 13.32 -9.23
C PHE A 200 3.63 13.56 -9.77
N SER A 201 3.16 14.79 -9.65
CA SER A 201 1.97 15.29 -10.36
C SER A 201 2.42 16.36 -11.34
N ILE A 202 2.02 16.23 -12.59
CA ILE A 202 2.45 17.14 -13.66
C ILE A 202 1.39 18.23 -13.83
N ASP A 203 1.83 19.48 -13.70
CA ASP A 203 1.03 20.64 -14.07
C ASP A 203 1.24 20.94 -15.55
N MET A 204 0.11 21.02 -16.32
CA MET A 204 0.07 21.12 -17.78
C MET A 204 -0.16 22.55 -18.24
#